data_f5889d4d8d7c482155eca7ad59de53f6
#
_entry.id   f5889d4d8d7c482155eca7ad59de53f6
#
_cell.length_a   1.000
_cell.length_b   1.000
_cell.length_c   1.000
_cell.angle_alpha   90.00
_cell.angle_beta   90.00
_cell.angle_gamma   90.00
#
_symmetry.space_group_name_H-M   'P 1'
#
loop_
_entity.id
_entity.type
_entity.pdbx_description
1 polymer ?
#
loop_
_entity_poly.entity_id
_entity_poly.type
_entity_poly.pdbx_seq_one_letter_code
_entity_poly.pdbx_strand_id
1 'polypeptide(L)'
;HEYKFVFNKAFADKKICNLFKDLPINETKAGLGFVINSKDFDLDGSRQRVSEPDKTRFQLEKAFEGLIENLEQYNIDFDEIYESLLKTNIPETDSFAYIKKPFDEKFKDFFEKHVQTEDRQYVSSGNVVYFDDEKQHLISLSDIGINRKWVRKEIKENNNRHGVSITSWSFSDILKNCDRTKLEMWLQKLSALEYKDLFEKIIDITKDKDSCPEYKLFRTNKGNLFSYKDLKSSHRVFFKSKSIGSPCFGDFECVVYPIEINDEEYINLLTSKLKSNIEYFREHTEDSANVIKWILDKDIRKIAEIKNIELLKNLNGEYVSFANAIEARPLDTSIFDRFVVHIPQDLKGCDLVLNPNGNEVDFWNWLFKKHGNSWNSTYTCEKWSSLISNDDWRKSGIKDLKT
;
A
#
# COMPACT_ATOMS: atom_id res chain seq x y z
N HIS A 1 59.39 5.61 -1.02
CA HIS A 1 58.64 5.54 -2.29
C HIS A 1 57.68 6.71 -2.36
N GLU A 2 57.66 7.42 -3.49
CA GLU A 2 56.71 8.52 -3.74
C GLU A 2 55.71 8.08 -4.80
N TYR A 3 54.38 8.16 -4.45
CA TYR A 3 53.30 7.88 -5.36
C TYR A 3 52.44 9.14 -5.52
N LYS A 4 52.12 9.50 -6.77
CA LYS A 4 51.24 10.65 -7.09
C LYS A 4 49.94 10.11 -7.72
N PHE A 5 48.85 10.45 -7.12
CA PHE A 5 47.52 10.09 -7.61
C PHE A 5 46.85 11.27 -8.29
N VAL A 6 46.16 11.02 -9.40
CA VAL A 6 45.29 11.96 -10.06
C VAL A 6 43.92 11.30 -10.22
N PHE A 7 42.93 11.88 -9.63
CA PHE A 7 41.56 11.34 -9.62
C PHE A 7 40.68 12.01 -10.66
N ASN A 8 39.90 11.23 -11.38
CA ASN A 8 38.81 11.68 -12.22
C ASN A 8 37.91 10.48 -12.52
N LYS A 9 36.67 10.55 -12.06
CA LYS A 9 35.68 9.48 -12.28
C LYS A 9 35.49 9.07 -13.73
N ALA A 10 35.72 9.98 -14.69
CA ALA A 10 35.66 9.68 -16.11
C ALA A 10 36.80 8.77 -16.61
N PHE A 11 37.84 8.55 -15.80
CA PHE A 11 38.94 7.65 -16.18
C PHE A 11 38.50 6.18 -16.17
N ALA A 12 37.56 5.80 -15.28
CA ALA A 12 37.04 4.45 -15.25
C ALA A 12 36.37 4.04 -16.57
N ASP A 13 35.65 4.97 -17.20
CA ASP A 13 34.91 4.71 -18.46
C ASP A 13 35.82 4.84 -19.69
N LYS A 14 36.93 5.58 -19.57
CA LYS A 14 37.88 5.78 -20.65
C LYS A 14 38.98 4.73 -20.57
N LYS A 15 39.29 4.08 -21.69
CA LYS A 15 40.41 3.14 -21.78
C LYS A 15 41.76 3.90 -21.78
N ILE A 16 42.09 4.55 -20.66
CA ILE A 16 43.34 5.26 -20.46
C ILE A 16 44.36 4.36 -19.74
N CYS A 17 45.63 4.70 -19.86
CA CYS A 17 46.67 4.05 -19.05
C CYS A 17 46.54 4.54 -17.60
N ASN A 18 46.51 3.62 -16.63
CA ASN A 18 46.33 3.96 -15.23
C ASN A 18 47.65 4.02 -14.45
N LEU A 19 48.72 3.41 -14.95
CA LEU A 19 50.07 3.48 -14.34
C LEU A 19 51.01 4.30 -15.22
N PHE A 20 51.85 5.10 -14.57
CA PHE A 20 52.80 6.00 -15.19
C PHE A 20 54.16 5.88 -14.48
N LYS A 21 55.22 5.91 -15.27
CA LYS A 21 56.57 6.19 -14.83
C LYS A 21 57.13 7.29 -15.72
N ASP A 22 56.83 8.55 -15.35
CA ASP A 22 57.00 9.76 -16.15
C ASP A 22 56.17 9.79 -17.46
N LEU A 23 56.01 8.64 -18.13
CA LEU A 23 55.20 8.37 -19.30
C LEU A 23 54.16 7.29 -19.05
N PRO A 24 53.06 7.25 -19.81
CA PRO A 24 52.02 6.23 -19.65
C PRO A 24 52.55 4.83 -19.98
N ILE A 25 52.15 3.84 -19.16
CA ILE A 25 52.44 2.43 -19.39
C ILE A 25 51.26 1.84 -20.17
N ASN A 26 51.42 1.60 -21.47
CA ASN A 26 50.34 1.33 -22.41
C ASN A 26 49.43 0.15 -22.07
N GLU A 27 49.92 -0.87 -21.42
CA GLU A 27 49.14 -2.07 -21.09
C GLU A 27 48.37 -1.97 -19.76
N THR A 28 48.39 -0.81 -19.11
CA THR A 28 47.74 -0.62 -17.82
C THR A 28 46.39 0.05 -17.91
N LYS A 29 45.64 -0.25 -18.98
CA LYS A 29 44.26 0.25 -19.17
C LYS A 29 43.25 -0.56 -18.33
N ALA A 30 43.39 -0.47 -17.03
CA ALA A 30 42.72 -1.33 -16.06
C ALA A 30 41.33 -0.83 -15.62
N GLY A 31 40.86 0.31 -16.11
CA GLY A 31 39.54 0.84 -15.71
C GLY A 31 39.51 1.46 -14.30
N LEU A 32 40.67 1.91 -13.80
CA LEU A 32 40.70 2.70 -12.55
C LEU A 32 40.13 4.09 -12.77
N GLY A 33 39.39 4.61 -11.79
CA GLY A 33 38.94 5.99 -11.74
C GLY A 33 40.07 6.99 -11.42
N PHE A 34 41.33 6.55 -11.45
CA PHE A 34 42.50 7.35 -11.13
C PHE A 34 43.73 6.87 -11.86
N VAL A 35 44.76 7.70 -11.84
CA VAL A 35 46.07 7.41 -12.39
C VAL A 35 47.11 7.45 -11.27
N ILE A 36 48.07 6.53 -11.31
CA ILE A 36 49.18 6.47 -10.37
C ILE A 36 50.50 6.72 -11.13
N ASN A 37 51.27 7.69 -10.68
CA ASN A 37 52.60 7.96 -11.18
C ASN A 37 53.64 7.62 -10.10
N SER A 38 54.62 6.77 -10.44
CA SER A 38 55.74 6.46 -9.54
C SER A 38 56.98 6.12 -10.37
N LYS A 39 58.10 6.61 -9.89
CA LYS A 39 59.42 6.29 -10.45
C LYS A 39 59.86 4.85 -10.15
N ASP A 40 59.20 4.22 -9.19
CA ASP A 40 59.57 2.90 -8.69
C ASP A 40 59.01 1.75 -9.54
N PHE A 41 58.08 2.01 -10.48
CA PHE A 41 57.56 0.95 -11.37
C PHE A 41 58.66 0.42 -12.29
N ASP A 42 58.84 -0.92 -12.30
CA ASP A 42 59.76 -1.58 -13.19
C ASP A 42 59.12 -1.86 -14.55
N LEU A 43 59.78 -1.41 -15.61
CA LEU A 43 59.27 -1.52 -16.97
C LEU A 43 60.15 -2.51 -17.77
N ASP A 44 59.53 -3.17 -18.75
CA ASP A 44 60.27 -3.94 -19.76
C ASP A 44 61.08 -3.02 -20.68
N GLY A 45 61.90 -3.62 -21.53
CA GLY A 45 62.76 -2.88 -22.44
C GLY A 45 61.99 -1.98 -23.44
N SER A 46 60.74 -2.29 -23.70
CA SER A 46 59.86 -1.49 -24.57
C SER A 46 59.19 -0.30 -23.86
N ARG A 47 59.24 -0.26 -22.52
CA ARG A 47 58.49 0.66 -21.64
C ARG A 47 56.97 0.62 -21.79
N GLN A 48 56.45 -0.48 -22.37
CA GLN A 48 55.00 -0.63 -22.61
C GLN A 48 54.32 -1.50 -21.56
N ARG A 49 55.13 -2.35 -20.88
CA ARG A 49 54.64 -3.32 -19.91
C ARG A 49 55.37 -3.20 -18.58
N VAL A 50 54.71 -3.66 -17.54
CA VAL A 50 55.34 -3.91 -16.25
C VAL A 50 56.22 -5.17 -16.38
N SER A 51 57.50 -5.08 -16.03
CA SER A 51 58.44 -6.22 -16.15
C SER A 51 58.24 -7.26 -15.05
N GLU A 52 57.89 -6.84 -13.85
CA GLU A 52 57.71 -7.70 -12.67
C GLU A 52 56.31 -7.45 -12.04
N PRO A 53 55.26 -8.16 -12.47
CA PRO A 53 53.93 -7.98 -11.94
C PRO A 53 53.82 -8.15 -10.41
N ASP A 54 54.49 -9.13 -9.82
CA ASP A 54 54.46 -9.38 -8.37
C ASP A 54 55.08 -8.23 -7.57
N LYS A 55 56.18 -7.69 -8.04
CA LYS A 55 56.81 -6.53 -7.41
C LYS A 55 55.96 -5.28 -7.53
N THR A 56 55.34 -5.07 -8.69
CA THR A 56 54.41 -3.96 -8.92
C THR A 56 53.15 -4.12 -8.05
N ARG A 57 52.67 -5.33 -7.89
CA ARG A 57 51.59 -5.62 -6.96
C ARG A 57 51.91 -5.15 -5.54
N PHE A 58 53.09 -5.53 -5.01
CA PHE A 58 53.49 -5.10 -3.66
C PHE A 58 53.66 -3.57 -3.55
N GLN A 59 54.13 -2.93 -4.62
CA GLN A 59 54.20 -1.46 -4.68
C GLN A 59 52.83 -0.83 -4.64
N LEU A 60 51.82 -1.36 -5.37
CA LEU A 60 50.47 -0.91 -5.37
C LEU A 60 49.76 -1.12 -4.01
N GLU A 61 50.00 -2.25 -3.34
CA GLU A 61 49.50 -2.50 -1.99
C GLU A 61 49.94 -1.38 -1.03
N LYS A 62 51.22 -1.00 -1.05
CA LYS A 62 51.73 0.12 -0.24
C LYS A 62 51.21 1.48 -0.66
N ALA A 63 51.06 1.71 -1.97
CA ALA A 63 50.50 2.94 -2.48
C ALA A 63 49.05 3.11 -2.04
N PHE A 64 48.23 2.07 -2.09
CA PHE A 64 46.83 2.09 -1.67
C PHE A 64 46.69 2.24 -0.15
N GLU A 65 47.53 1.55 0.64
CA GLU A 65 47.57 1.77 2.10
C GLU A 65 47.86 3.25 2.43
N GLY A 66 48.90 3.82 1.86
CA GLY A 66 49.25 5.21 2.10
C GLY A 66 48.15 6.18 1.59
N LEU A 67 47.45 5.85 0.51
CA LEU A 67 46.30 6.63 0.04
C LEU A 67 45.15 6.61 1.06
N ILE A 68 44.78 5.42 1.54
CA ILE A 68 43.68 5.29 2.53
C ILE A 68 44.02 6.02 3.82
N GLU A 69 45.25 5.86 4.34
CA GLU A 69 45.70 6.58 5.54
C GLU A 69 45.60 8.10 5.36
N ASN A 70 45.97 8.62 4.20
CA ASN A 70 45.85 10.06 3.90
C ASN A 70 44.41 10.50 3.78
N LEU A 71 43.53 9.71 3.18
CA LEU A 71 42.08 10.02 3.08
C LEU A 71 41.42 10.08 4.46
N GLU A 72 41.78 9.20 5.37
CA GLU A 72 41.26 9.18 6.73
C GLU A 72 41.79 10.34 7.60
N GLN A 73 42.99 10.84 7.33
CA GLN A 73 43.62 11.92 8.10
C GLN A 73 43.31 13.32 7.57
N TYR A 74 43.24 13.48 6.26
CA TYR A 74 43.13 14.78 5.60
C TYR A 74 41.83 14.84 4.81
N ASN A 75 40.90 15.65 5.23
CA ASN A 75 39.59 15.86 4.61
C ASN A 75 39.71 16.64 3.26
N ILE A 76 40.50 16.10 2.34
CA ILE A 76 40.82 16.73 1.03
C ILE A 76 39.90 16.12 -0.02
N ASP A 77 39.02 16.94 -0.63
CA ASP A 77 38.17 16.60 -1.80
C ASP A 77 37.63 15.15 -1.77
N PHE A 78 37.22 14.71 -0.57
CA PHE A 78 36.84 13.33 -0.31
C PHE A 78 35.77 12.82 -1.28
N ASP A 79 34.79 13.65 -1.63
CA ASP A 79 33.70 13.28 -2.52
C ASP A 79 34.17 12.89 -3.91
N GLU A 80 35.06 13.70 -4.53
CA GLU A 80 35.58 13.42 -5.87
C GLU A 80 36.48 12.19 -5.89
N ILE A 81 37.32 12.05 -4.87
CA ILE A 81 38.20 10.88 -4.70
C ILE A 81 37.36 9.62 -4.48
N TYR A 82 36.39 9.67 -3.55
CA TYR A 82 35.50 8.57 -3.27
C TYR A 82 34.73 8.11 -4.52
N GLU A 83 34.10 9.05 -5.25
CA GLU A 83 33.41 8.73 -6.49
C GLU A 83 34.34 8.08 -7.54
N SER A 84 35.59 8.56 -7.65
CA SER A 84 36.56 8.02 -8.57
C SER A 84 36.98 6.59 -8.20
N LEU A 85 37.22 6.34 -6.90
CA LEU A 85 37.51 5.01 -6.38
C LEU A 85 36.31 4.06 -6.57
N LEU A 86 35.11 4.50 -6.23
CA LEU A 86 33.89 3.71 -6.29
C LEU A 86 33.53 3.30 -7.75
N LYS A 87 33.82 4.15 -8.73
CA LYS A 87 33.59 3.87 -10.17
C LYS A 87 34.65 2.96 -10.78
N THR A 88 35.72 2.68 -10.09
CA THR A 88 36.77 1.77 -10.56
C THR A 88 36.14 0.41 -10.92
N ASN A 89 36.48 -0.08 -12.14
CA ASN A 89 35.96 -1.34 -12.68
C ASN A 89 37.06 -2.10 -13.40
N ILE A 90 37.89 -2.81 -12.62
CA ILE A 90 39.05 -3.58 -13.12
C ILE A 90 38.55 -4.90 -13.71
N PRO A 91 38.89 -5.21 -14.99
CA PRO A 91 38.49 -6.47 -15.60
C PRO A 91 39.03 -7.69 -14.85
N GLU A 92 38.23 -8.75 -14.78
CA GLU A 92 38.63 -10.04 -14.17
C GLU A 92 39.48 -10.89 -15.15
N THR A 93 40.63 -10.38 -15.51
CA THR A 93 41.59 -11.10 -16.38
C THR A 93 42.95 -11.21 -15.71
N ASP A 94 43.67 -12.26 -16.03
CA ASP A 94 45.04 -12.50 -15.50
C ASP A 94 45.97 -11.30 -15.77
N SER A 95 45.75 -10.62 -16.87
CA SER A 95 46.53 -9.43 -17.26
C SER A 95 46.45 -8.29 -16.26
N PHE A 96 45.34 -8.16 -15.50
CA PHE A 96 45.15 -7.12 -14.51
C PHE A 96 45.11 -7.62 -13.07
N ALA A 97 45.34 -8.91 -12.84
CA ALA A 97 45.29 -9.50 -11.51
C ALA A 97 46.23 -8.80 -10.51
N TYR A 98 47.41 -8.35 -10.97
CA TYR A 98 48.38 -7.63 -10.13
C TYR A 98 47.90 -6.20 -9.71
N ILE A 99 46.89 -5.64 -10.38
CA ILE A 99 46.25 -4.37 -10.00
C ILE A 99 44.96 -4.64 -9.23
N LYS A 100 44.14 -5.58 -9.72
CA LYS A 100 42.79 -5.87 -9.15
C LYS A 100 42.89 -6.39 -7.72
N LYS A 101 43.75 -7.38 -7.50
CA LYS A 101 43.85 -8.02 -6.19
C LYS A 101 44.23 -7.04 -5.06
N PRO A 102 45.31 -6.23 -5.18
CA PRO A 102 45.62 -5.24 -4.15
C PRO A 102 44.54 -4.16 -3.99
N PHE A 103 43.84 -3.77 -5.08
CA PHE A 103 42.75 -2.83 -5.00
C PHE A 103 41.59 -3.41 -4.19
N ASP A 104 41.10 -4.59 -4.54
CA ASP A 104 39.97 -5.22 -3.86
C ASP A 104 40.28 -5.48 -2.38
N GLU A 105 41.48 -5.99 -2.08
CA GLU A 105 41.91 -6.30 -0.72
C GLU A 105 42.03 -5.04 0.17
N LYS A 106 42.51 -3.93 -0.35
CA LYS A 106 42.72 -2.71 0.44
C LYS A 106 41.50 -1.81 0.51
N PHE A 107 40.75 -1.66 -0.58
CA PHE A 107 39.61 -0.75 -0.61
C PHE A 107 38.30 -1.36 -0.11
N LYS A 108 38.18 -2.69 0.04
CA LYS A 108 36.98 -3.30 0.58
C LYS A 108 36.60 -2.73 1.95
N ASP A 109 37.56 -2.77 2.91
CA ASP A 109 37.33 -2.25 4.27
C ASP A 109 37.04 -0.72 4.26
N PHE A 110 37.68 0.02 3.36
CA PHE A 110 37.43 1.43 3.17
C PHE A 110 36.00 1.68 2.72
N PHE A 111 35.50 0.97 1.72
CA PHE A 111 34.13 1.06 1.24
C PHE A 111 33.11 0.55 2.27
N GLU A 112 33.44 -0.48 3.06
CA GLU A 112 32.57 -0.94 4.15
C GLU A 112 32.38 0.13 5.23
N LYS A 113 33.38 0.96 5.49
CA LYS A 113 33.31 2.07 6.46
C LYS A 113 32.68 3.34 5.90
N HIS A 114 32.76 3.56 4.60
CA HIS A 114 32.43 4.84 3.94
C HIS A 114 31.41 4.67 2.81
N VAL A 115 30.21 4.15 3.11
CA VAL A 115 29.13 4.13 2.13
C VAL A 115 28.48 5.49 2.06
N GLN A 116 28.42 6.07 0.85
CA GLN A 116 27.76 7.35 0.64
C GLN A 116 26.22 7.20 0.70
N THR A 117 25.61 7.98 1.55
CA THR A 117 24.16 8.02 1.72
C THR A 117 23.50 8.99 0.73
N GLU A 118 22.18 8.98 0.66
CA GLU A 118 21.42 9.88 -0.21
C GLU A 118 21.63 11.36 0.15
N ASP A 119 21.78 11.65 1.44
CA ASP A 119 22.10 12.99 1.96
C ASP A 119 23.60 13.31 1.94
N ARG A 120 24.40 12.55 1.15
CA ARG A 120 25.85 12.71 0.96
C ARG A 120 26.71 12.58 2.23
N GLN A 121 26.22 11.90 3.22
CA GLN A 121 27.04 11.52 4.37
C GLN A 121 27.74 10.19 4.09
N TYR A 122 28.82 9.92 4.81
CA TYR A 122 29.53 8.67 4.74
C TYR A 122 29.36 7.91 6.05
N VAL A 123 28.85 6.69 5.97
CA VAL A 123 28.59 5.84 7.12
C VAL A 123 28.96 4.38 6.80
N SER A 124 29.08 3.55 7.82
CA SER A 124 29.38 2.13 7.60
C SER A 124 28.22 1.42 6.88
N SER A 125 28.55 0.37 6.11
CA SER A 125 27.60 -0.45 5.35
C SER A 125 26.48 -1.05 6.20
N GLY A 126 26.72 -1.31 7.48
CA GLY A 126 25.72 -1.76 8.44
C GLY A 126 24.66 -0.70 8.80
N ASN A 127 24.95 0.58 8.56
CA ASN A 127 24.09 1.70 8.89
C ASN A 127 23.29 2.23 7.69
N VAL A 128 23.35 1.53 6.57
CA VAL A 128 22.63 1.89 5.36
C VAL A 128 21.67 0.79 4.92
N VAL A 129 20.67 1.19 4.16
CA VAL A 129 19.72 0.27 3.51
C VAL A 129 19.36 0.82 2.14
N TYR A 130 19.04 -0.09 1.23
CA TYR A 130 18.50 0.23 -0.07
C TYR A 130 17.03 -0.19 -0.14
N PHE A 131 16.23 0.68 -0.70
CA PHE A 131 14.86 0.39 -1.12
C PHE A 131 14.74 0.69 -2.61
N ASP A 132 13.58 0.47 -3.20
CA ASP A 132 13.37 0.82 -4.60
C ASP A 132 13.66 2.32 -4.82
N ASP A 133 14.56 2.62 -5.74
CA ASP A 133 15.15 3.96 -5.94
C ASP A 133 14.10 5.07 -6.19
N GLU A 134 13.01 4.70 -6.87
CA GLU A 134 11.95 5.66 -7.17
C GLU A 134 11.05 5.98 -5.97
N LYS A 135 11.11 5.16 -4.91
CA LYS A 135 10.16 5.22 -3.78
C LYS A 135 10.80 5.52 -2.44
N GLN A 136 12.10 5.35 -2.30
CA GLN A 136 12.79 5.51 -1.00
C GLN A 136 12.59 6.91 -0.40
N HIS A 137 12.53 7.96 -1.23
CA HIS A 137 12.32 9.34 -0.80
C HIS A 137 10.94 9.59 -0.15
N LEU A 138 9.98 8.66 -0.34
CA LEU A 138 8.65 8.77 0.27
C LEU A 138 8.63 8.40 1.75
N ILE A 139 9.71 7.78 2.26
CA ILE A 139 9.76 7.29 3.63
C ILE A 139 10.93 7.93 4.38
N SER A 140 10.62 8.68 5.43
CA SER A 140 11.62 9.22 6.34
C SER A 140 11.96 8.18 7.42
N LEU A 141 13.11 7.50 7.29
CA LEU A 141 13.54 6.45 8.23
C LEU A 141 13.70 6.99 9.66
N SER A 142 14.27 8.17 9.81
CA SER A 142 14.47 8.80 11.13
C SER A 142 13.15 9.11 11.83
N ASP A 143 12.15 9.59 11.07
CA ASP A 143 10.85 9.96 11.63
C ASP A 143 10.07 8.74 12.12
N ILE A 144 10.30 7.57 11.52
CA ILE A 144 9.70 6.31 11.96
C ILE A 144 10.60 5.51 12.92
N GLY A 145 11.68 6.13 13.41
CA GLY A 145 12.53 5.57 14.47
C GLY A 145 13.58 4.57 13.99
N ILE A 146 13.90 4.54 12.72
CA ILE A 146 14.94 3.67 12.15
C ILE A 146 16.26 4.45 12.07
N ASN A 147 17.26 3.97 12.76
CA ASN A 147 18.59 4.57 12.75
C ASN A 147 19.47 4.01 11.62
N ARG A 148 18.97 4.15 10.39
CA ARG A 148 19.71 3.82 9.18
C ARG A 148 19.51 4.93 8.14
N LYS A 149 20.35 4.91 7.09
CA LYS A 149 20.29 5.91 6.02
C LYS A 149 19.96 5.24 4.69
N TRP A 150 19.31 5.99 3.82
CA TRP A 150 19.05 5.55 2.46
C TRP A 150 20.31 5.62 1.59
N VAL A 151 20.42 4.64 0.69
CA VAL A 151 21.47 4.58 -0.34
C VAL A 151 20.85 4.55 -1.72
N ARG A 152 21.41 5.31 -2.65
CA ARG A 152 20.99 5.29 -4.05
C ARG A 152 21.38 3.97 -4.72
N LYS A 153 20.62 3.60 -5.76
CA LYS A 153 20.85 2.39 -6.55
C LYS A 153 22.29 2.30 -7.08
N GLU A 154 22.77 3.40 -7.68
CA GLU A 154 24.14 3.46 -8.23
C GLU A 154 25.21 3.17 -7.17
N ILE A 155 25.06 3.74 -5.98
CA ILE A 155 25.99 3.53 -4.86
C ILE A 155 25.96 2.07 -4.41
N LYS A 156 24.76 1.48 -4.28
CA LYS A 156 24.63 0.05 -3.94
C LYS A 156 25.29 -0.85 -4.98
N GLU A 157 25.03 -0.64 -6.27
CA GLU A 157 25.58 -1.46 -7.34
C GLU A 157 27.10 -1.38 -7.39
N ASN A 158 27.67 -0.18 -7.24
CA ASN A 158 29.09 0.02 -7.21
C ASN A 158 29.75 -0.61 -5.97
N ASN A 159 29.17 -0.44 -4.78
CA ASN A 159 29.67 -1.08 -3.57
C ASN A 159 29.64 -2.63 -3.68
N ASN A 160 28.55 -3.18 -4.22
CA ASN A 160 28.46 -4.63 -4.46
C ASN A 160 29.58 -5.14 -5.39
N ARG A 161 29.96 -4.36 -6.40
CA ARG A 161 31.08 -4.68 -7.29
C ARG A 161 32.41 -4.79 -6.54
N HIS A 162 32.59 -4.01 -5.49
CA HIS A 162 33.77 -4.04 -4.62
C HIS A 162 33.63 -5.01 -3.43
N GLY A 163 32.64 -5.90 -3.46
CA GLY A 163 32.44 -6.92 -2.44
C GLY A 163 31.80 -6.42 -1.15
N VAL A 164 31.28 -5.21 -1.15
CA VAL A 164 30.52 -4.62 -0.02
C VAL A 164 29.04 -4.82 -0.23
N SER A 165 28.44 -5.68 0.59
CA SER A 165 27.01 -5.97 0.49
C SER A 165 26.16 -4.93 1.21
N ILE A 166 25.23 -4.31 0.48
CA ILE A 166 24.24 -3.38 1.04
C ILE A 166 22.89 -4.09 1.08
N THR A 167 22.31 -4.14 2.27
CA THR A 167 21.02 -4.80 2.50
C THR A 167 19.89 -4.08 1.76
N SER A 168 19.14 -4.85 0.97
CA SER A 168 17.87 -4.37 0.38
C SER A 168 16.73 -4.68 1.31
N TRP A 169 15.87 -3.70 1.53
CA TRP A 169 14.66 -3.83 2.31
C TRP A 169 13.40 -3.73 1.44
N SER A 170 12.42 -4.55 1.76
CA SER A 170 11.03 -4.37 1.35
C SER A 170 10.30 -3.43 2.31
N PHE A 171 9.08 -3.01 1.97
CA PHE A 171 8.25 -2.25 2.91
C PHE A 171 7.93 -3.06 4.17
N SER A 172 7.72 -4.36 4.05
CA SER A 172 7.57 -5.26 5.19
C SER A 172 8.77 -5.24 6.14
N ASP A 173 10.00 -5.15 5.59
CA ASP A 173 11.20 -5.04 6.43
C ASP A 173 11.27 -3.70 7.14
N ILE A 174 10.83 -2.61 6.49
CA ILE A 174 10.71 -1.29 7.12
C ILE A 174 9.74 -1.37 8.30
N LEU A 175 8.55 -1.94 8.11
CA LEU A 175 7.55 -2.09 9.16
C LEU A 175 8.06 -2.91 10.35
N LYS A 176 8.80 -4.00 10.10
CA LYS A 176 9.38 -4.83 11.18
C LYS A 176 10.43 -4.11 12.01
N ASN A 177 11.10 -3.13 11.44
CA ASN A 177 12.21 -2.40 12.08
C ASN A 177 11.81 -1.00 12.59
N CYS A 178 10.61 -0.49 12.27
CA CYS A 178 10.16 0.82 12.71
C CYS A 178 9.57 0.80 14.14
N ASP A 179 9.57 1.96 14.77
CA ASP A 179 8.77 2.21 15.96
C ASP A 179 7.31 2.47 15.54
N ARG A 180 6.39 1.65 16.01
CA ARG A 180 4.96 1.72 15.63
C ARG A 180 4.33 3.06 15.97
N THR A 181 4.64 3.61 17.15
CA THR A 181 4.07 4.89 17.58
C THR A 181 4.59 6.03 16.73
N LYS A 182 5.88 6.03 16.42
CA LYS A 182 6.47 7.03 15.53
C LYS A 182 5.95 6.91 14.10
N LEU A 183 5.76 5.69 13.61
CA LEU A 183 5.15 5.45 12.30
C LEU A 183 3.74 6.05 12.23
N GLU A 184 2.88 5.79 13.23
CA GLU A 184 1.53 6.35 13.28
C GLU A 184 1.58 7.90 13.33
N MET A 185 2.43 8.47 14.17
CA MET A 185 2.61 9.92 14.27
C MET A 185 3.12 10.54 12.96
N TRP A 186 4.06 9.88 12.29
CA TRP A 186 4.58 10.33 11.00
C TRP A 186 3.50 10.29 9.92
N LEU A 187 2.76 9.17 9.79
CA LEU A 187 1.66 9.02 8.84
C LEU A 187 0.57 10.09 9.05
N GLN A 188 0.26 10.46 10.31
CA GLN A 188 -0.72 11.50 10.60
C GLN A 188 -0.27 12.90 10.19
N LYS A 189 1.04 13.17 10.20
CA LYS A 189 1.61 14.46 9.81
C LYS A 189 1.70 14.66 8.30
N LEU A 190 1.68 13.59 7.51
CA LEU A 190 1.73 13.68 6.06
C LEU A 190 0.55 14.50 5.54
N SER A 191 0.80 15.38 4.59
CA SER A 191 -0.24 16.03 3.82
C SER A 191 -1.08 15.01 3.05
N ALA A 192 -2.23 15.41 2.56
CA ALA A 192 -3.08 14.53 1.76
C ALA A 192 -2.38 14.03 0.50
N LEU A 193 -1.53 14.86 -0.12
CA LEU A 193 -0.78 14.51 -1.33
C LEU A 193 0.34 13.51 -1.03
N GLU A 194 1.17 13.78 -0.02
CA GLU A 194 2.25 12.89 0.39
C GLU A 194 1.73 11.51 0.81
N TYR A 195 0.63 11.49 1.59
CA TYR A 195 0.00 10.24 1.98
C TYR A 195 -0.57 9.49 0.77
N LYS A 196 -1.14 10.20 -0.21
CA LYS A 196 -1.61 9.59 -1.45
C LYS A 196 -0.48 8.91 -2.20
N ASP A 197 0.63 9.61 -2.41
CA ASP A 197 1.80 9.08 -3.11
C ASP A 197 2.37 7.85 -2.37
N LEU A 198 2.47 7.93 -1.05
CA LEU A 198 2.91 6.81 -0.22
C LEU A 198 1.96 5.62 -0.34
N PHE A 199 0.65 5.85 -0.28
CA PHE A 199 -0.37 4.80 -0.36
C PHE A 199 -0.33 4.11 -1.73
N GLU A 200 -0.37 4.87 -2.82
CA GLU A 200 -0.42 4.34 -4.18
C GLU A 200 0.86 3.59 -4.57
N LYS A 201 2.02 4.06 -4.10
CA LYS A 201 3.32 3.52 -4.53
C LYS A 201 3.87 2.46 -3.58
N ILE A 202 3.51 2.48 -2.32
CA ILE A 202 4.08 1.62 -1.29
C ILE A 202 3.02 0.78 -0.58
N ILE A 203 2.04 1.39 0.07
CA ILE A 203 1.06 0.67 0.90
C ILE A 203 0.14 -0.20 0.03
N ASP A 204 -0.29 0.32 -1.11
CA ASP A 204 -1.21 -0.38 -2.00
C ASP A 204 -0.53 -1.51 -2.79
N ILE A 205 0.76 -1.36 -3.09
CA ILE A 205 1.55 -2.38 -3.80
C ILE A 205 1.96 -3.53 -2.87
N THR A 206 1.98 -3.33 -1.56
CA THR A 206 2.32 -4.41 -0.64
C THR A 206 1.22 -5.46 -0.64
N LYS A 207 1.45 -6.53 -1.38
CA LYS A 207 0.63 -7.76 -1.34
C LYS A 207 0.63 -8.43 0.04
N ASP A 208 1.43 -7.93 0.95
CA ASP A 208 1.68 -8.45 2.30
C ASP A 208 0.72 -7.87 3.35
N LYS A 209 -0.57 -7.73 2.99
CA LYS A 209 -1.63 -7.42 3.97
C LYS A 209 -1.65 -8.42 5.13
N ASP A 210 -1.28 -9.65 4.82
CA ASP A 210 -1.25 -10.75 5.78
C ASP A 210 0.03 -10.80 6.62
N SER A 211 1.14 -10.21 6.16
CA SER A 211 2.41 -10.20 6.91
C SER A 211 2.52 -9.07 7.94
N CYS A 212 1.72 -8.01 7.81
CA CYS A 212 1.70 -6.88 8.74
C CYS A 212 0.29 -6.38 9.07
N PRO A 213 -0.65 -7.28 9.48
CA PRO A 213 -2.06 -6.95 9.63
C PRO A 213 -2.36 -5.97 10.77
N GLU A 214 -1.41 -5.74 11.67
CA GLU A 214 -1.59 -4.94 12.89
C GLU A 214 -1.07 -3.50 12.78
N TYR A 215 -0.39 -3.14 11.68
CA TYR A 215 0.10 -1.78 11.50
C TYR A 215 -1.02 -0.87 11.01
N LYS A 216 -1.22 0.25 11.69
CA LYS A 216 -2.25 1.24 11.34
C LYS A 216 -1.76 2.12 10.19
N LEU A 217 -1.95 1.62 8.98
CA LEU A 217 -1.49 2.24 7.75
C LEU A 217 -2.59 2.98 6.98
N PHE A 218 -3.87 2.66 7.25
CA PHE A 218 -5.01 3.11 6.44
C PHE A 218 -5.68 4.33 7.06
N ARG A 219 -5.50 5.49 6.43
CA ARG A 219 -6.11 6.76 6.84
C ARG A 219 -7.54 6.86 6.36
N THR A 220 -8.42 7.34 7.24
CA THR A 220 -9.82 7.58 6.92
C THR A 220 -10.09 9.05 6.60
N ASN A 221 -11.28 9.33 6.07
CA ASN A 221 -11.80 10.69 5.82
C ASN A 221 -11.91 11.54 7.10
N LYS A 222 -11.92 10.91 8.27
CA LYS A 222 -11.90 11.59 9.59
C LYS A 222 -10.48 11.76 10.16
N GLY A 223 -9.45 11.33 9.41
CA GLY A 223 -8.04 11.45 9.82
C GLY A 223 -7.54 10.34 10.75
N ASN A 224 -8.38 9.39 11.13
CA ASN A 224 -7.97 8.26 11.94
C ASN A 224 -7.17 7.26 11.11
N LEU A 225 -6.28 6.51 11.78
CA LEU A 225 -5.50 5.43 11.18
C LEU A 225 -6.01 4.08 11.68
N PHE A 226 -6.16 3.15 10.76
CA PHE A 226 -6.59 1.78 11.04
C PHE A 226 -5.61 0.76 10.45
N SER A 227 -5.51 -0.39 11.09
CA SER A 227 -4.82 -1.56 10.52
C SER A 227 -5.77 -2.30 9.56
N TYR A 228 -5.21 -3.15 8.70
CA TYR A 228 -6.04 -3.99 7.83
C TYR A 228 -6.93 -4.94 8.64
N LYS A 229 -6.42 -5.45 9.77
CA LYS A 229 -7.19 -6.28 10.71
C LYS A 229 -8.37 -5.51 11.29
N ASP A 230 -8.14 -4.25 11.72
CA ASP A 230 -9.21 -3.41 12.25
C ASP A 230 -10.26 -3.09 11.19
N LEU A 231 -9.86 -2.87 9.93
CA LEU A 231 -10.80 -2.63 8.83
C LEU A 231 -11.73 -3.82 8.58
N LYS A 232 -11.22 -5.05 8.71
CA LYS A 232 -12.03 -6.26 8.58
C LYS A 232 -12.96 -6.47 9.76
N SER A 233 -12.49 -6.23 10.97
CA SER A 233 -13.25 -6.49 12.21
C SER A 233 -14.14 -5.32 12.63
N SER A 234 -13.80 -4.09 12.28
CA SER A 234 -14.60 -2.91 12.63
C SER A 234 -15.93 -2.87 11.88
N HIS A 235 -17.00 -2.69 12.62
CA HIS A 235 -18.34 -2.52 12.03
C HIS A 235 -18.58 -1.11 11.48
N ARG A 236 -17.80 -0.11 11.97
CA ARG A 236 -18.07 1.32 11.71
C ARG A 236 -17.18 1.95 10.64
N VAL A 237 -16.10 1.28 10.24
CA VAL A 237 -15.18 1.81 9.22
C VAL A 237 -15.33 1.03 7.92
N PHE A 238 -15.53 1.75 6.84
CA PHE A 238 -15.67 1.19 5.50
C PHE A 238 -14.44 1.47 4.66
N PHE A 239 -14.26 0.72 3.59
CA PHE A 239 -13.23 0.99 2.59
C PHE A 239 -13.75 0.67 1.20
N LYS A 240 -13.04 1.14 0.19
CA LYS A 240 -13.36 0.93 -1.22
C LYS A 240 -12.54 -0.24 -1.75
N SER A 241 -13.16 -1.09 -2.54
CA SER A 241 -12.43 -2.08 -3.33
C SER A 241 -11.82 -1.43 -4.57
N LYS A 242 -10.58 -1.81 -4.91
CA LYS A 242 -9.90 -1.32 -6.10
C LYS A 242 -10.50 -1.90 -7.36
N SER A 243 -10.89 -3.18 -7.33
CA SER A 243 -11.41 -3.91 -8.49
C SER A 243 -12.87 -3.59 -8.81
N ILE A 244 -13.74 -3.58 -7.79
CA ILE A 244 -15.20 -3.45 -8.00
C ILE A 244 -15.78 -2.15 -7.44
N GLY A 245 -14.95 -1.27 -6.89
CA GLY A 245 -15.40 0.00 -6.29
C GLY A 245 -16.08 -0.17 -4.94
N SER A 246 -16.99 0.75 -4.61
CA SER A 246 -17.78 0.70 -3.38
C SER A 246 -19.11 1.41 -3.57
N PRO A 247 -20.14 1.09 -2.77
CA PRO A 247 -21.32 1.93 -2.66
C PRO A 247 -20.94 3.29 -2.05
N CYS A 248 -21.80 4.30 -2.22
CA CYS A 248 -21.68 5.56 -1.49
C CYS A 248 -22.09 5.33 -0.04
N PHE A 249 -21.30 5.86 0.89
CA PHE A 249 -21.51 5.67 2.33
C PHE A 249 -21.67 7.03 3.02
N GLY A 250 -22.70 7.77 2.83
CA GLY A 250 -23.05 8.99 3.55
C GLY A 250 -22.00 9.50 4.57
N ASP A 251 -22.37 9.54 5.85
CA ASP A 251 -21.53 10.03 6.96
C ASP A 251 -20.60 8.97 7.58
N PHE A 252 -20.51 7.79 7.00
CA PHE A 252 -19.61 6.77 7.52
C PHE A 252 -18.13 7.15 7.46
N GLU A 253 -17.37 6.67 8.41
CA GLU A 253 -15.93 6.73 8.35
C GLU A 253 -15.41 5.75 7.30
N CYS A 254 -14.74 6.28 6.28
CA CYS A 254 -14.26 5.52 5.14
C CYS A 254 -12.76 5.71 4.94
N VAL A 255 -12.06 4.63 4.57
CA VAL A 255 -10.66 4.72 4.13
C VAL A 255 -10.60 5.58 2.87
N VAL A 256 -9.65 6.52 2.84
CA VAL A 256 -9.56 7.54 1.77
C VAL A 256 -9.29 6.92 0.41
N TYR A 257 -8.43 5.91 0.35
CA TYR A 257 -8.01 5.29 -0.91
C TYR A 257 -8.47 3.84 -1.03
N PRO A 258 -8.74 3.36 -2.25
CA PRO A 258 -9.16 1.99 -2.49
C PRO A 258 -8.11 0.97 -2.07
N ILE A 259 -8.58 -0.16 -1.56
CA ILE A 259 -7.74 -1.29 -1.12
C ILE A 259 -7.91 -2.44 -2.11
N GLU A 260 -6.83 -3.13 -2.43
CA GLU A 260 -6.91 -4.38 -3.19
C GLU A 260 -7.41 -5.50 -2.27
N ILE A 261 -8.58 -6.05 -2.59
CA ILE A 261 -9.23 -7.14 -1.85
C ILE A 261 -9.97 -8.04 -2.84
N ASN A 262 -10.09 -9.31 -2.52
CA ASN A 262 -10.90 -10.24 -3.31
C ASN A 262 -12.37 -9.79 -3.31
N ASP A 263 -13.01 -9.80 -4.49
CA ASP A 263 -14.36 -9.28 -4.69
C ASP A 263 -15.40 -10.00 -3.84
N GLU A 264 -15.32 -11.31 -3.72
CA GLU A 264 -16.23 -12.12 -2.90
C GLU A 264 -16.03 -11.81 -1.41
N GLU A 265 -14.80 -11.72 -0.95
CA GLU A 265 -14.47 -11.33 0.43
C GLU A 265 -15.02 -9.94 0.76
N TYR A 266 -14.88 -9.00 -0.17
CA TYR A 266 -15.37 -7.63 0.02
C TYR A 266 -16.90 -7.56 0.10
N ILE A 267 -17.61 -8.27 -0.79
CA ILE A 267 -19.08 -8.35 -0.76
C ILE A 267 -19.56 -8.98 0.54
N ASN A 268 -18.92 -10.07 1.00
CA ASN A 268 -19.21 -10.70 2.29
C ASN A 268 -19.00 -9.75 3.46
N LEU A 269 -17.92 -9.00 3.45
CA LEU A 269 -17.60 -8.01 4.46
C LEU A 269 -18.64 -6.89 4.51
N LEU A 270 -19.05 -6.34 3.36
CA LEU A 270 -20.09 -5.31 3.28
C LEU A 270 -21.44 -5.83 3.77
N THR A 271 -21.81 -7.05 3.42
CA THR A 271 -23.05 -7.68 3.90
C THR A 271 -23.01 -7.86 5.42
N SER A 272 -21.87 -8.23 5.98
CA SER A 272 -21.70 -8.31 7.44
C SER A 272 -21.80 -6.94 8.12
N LYS A 273 -21.17 -5.91 7.53
CA LYS A 273 -21.23 -4.53 8.05
C LYS A 273 -22.64 -3.93 7.98
N LEU A 274 -23.41 -4.27 6.95
CA LEU A 274 -24.82 -3.88 6.84
C LEU A 274 -25.62 -4.44 8.03
N LYS A 275 -25.43 -5.70 8.38
CA LYS A 275 -26.07 -6.37 9.52
C LYS A 275 -25.66 -5.76 10.87
N SER A 276 -24.36 -5.46 11.02
CA SER A 276 -23.80 -4.99 12.29
C SER A 276 -24.10 -3.51 12.59
N ASN A 277 -24.42 -2.71 11.56
CA ASN A 277 -24.78 -1.31 11.70
C ASN A 277 -26.27 -1.06 11.41
N ILE A 278 -27.10 -2.02 11.77
CA ILE A 278 -28.53 -2.02 11.41
C ILE A 278 -29.25 -0.74 11.85
N GLU A 279 -28.96 -0.21 13.04
CA GLU A 279 -29.58 1.00 13.55
C GLU A 279 -29.29 2.23 12.65
N TYR A 280 -28.05 2.37 12.21
CA TYR A 280 -27.72 3.43 11.26
C TYR A 280 -28.49 3.28 9.95
N PHE A 281 -28.51 2.08 9.38
CA PHE A 281 -29.17 1.84 8.08
C PHE A 281 -30.68 1.92 8.16
N ARG A 282 -31.28 1.76 9.35
CA ARG A 282 -32.69 2.01 9.61
C ARG A 282 -33.03 3.49 9.55
N GLU A 283 -32.12 4.35 10.05
CA GLU A 283 -32.29 5.80 10.06
C GLU A 283 -31.89 6.44 8.72
N HIS A 284 -30.96 5.83 7.99
CA HIS A 284 -30.41 6.35 6.73
C HIS A 284 -30.77 5.43 5.57
N THR A 285 -32.01 5.51 5.16
CA THR A 285 -32.61 4.59 4.17
C THR A 285 -32.02 4.73 2.77
N GLU A 286 -31.54 5.92 2.38
CA GLU A 286 -30.83 6.11 1.12
C GLU A 286 -29.49 5.37 1.09
N ASP A 287 -28.76 5.40 2.18
CA ASP A 287 -27.49 4.66 2.31
C ASP A 287 -27.73 3.16 2.29
N SER A 288 -28.75 2.67 2.98
CA SER A 288 -29.12 1.25 2.95
C SER A 288 -29.52 0.80 1.54
N ALA A 289 -30.29 1.62 0.82
CA ALA A 289 -30.68 1.38 -0.55
C ALA A 289 -29.45 1.27 -1.48
N ASN A 290 -28.53 2.23 -1.36
CA ASN A 290 -27.30 2.26 -2.16
C ASN A 290 -26.41 1.03 -1.91
N VAL A 291 -26.23 0.65 -0.64
CA VAL A 291 -25.42 -0.51 -0.26
C VAL A 291 -26.04 -1.81 -0.77
N ILE A 292 -27.35 -1.98 -0.55
CA ILE A 292 -28.07 -3.19 -0.97
C ILE A 292 -28.08 -3.32 -2.50
N LYS A 293 -28.42 -2.26 -3.23
CA LYS A 293 -28.37 -2.27 -4.70
C LYS A 293 -27.00 -2.67 -5.18
N TRP A 294 -25.96 -2.04 -4.64
CA TRP A 294 -24.59 -2.30 -5.05
C TRP A 294 -24.21 -3.77 -4.78
N ILE A 295 -24.51 -4.33 -3.60
CA ILE A 295 -24.23 -5.72 -3.27
C ILE A 295 -24.95 -6.66 -4.25
N LEU A 296 -26.25 -6.45 -4.47
CA LEU A 296 -27.06 -7.31 -5.33
C LEU A 296 -26.70 -7.19 -6.82
N ASP A 297 -26.24 -6.04 -7.27
CA ASP A 297 -25.74 -5.85 -8.63
C ASP A 297 -24.40 -6.59 -8.85
N LYS A 298 -23.60 -6.77 -7.80
CA LYS A 298 -22.33 -7.52 -7.87
C LYS A 298 -22.51 -9.01 -7.61
N ASP A 299 -23.33 -9.39 -6.63
CA ASP A 299 -23.65 -10.79 -6.33
C ASP A 299 -25.13 -10.94 -5.91
N ILE A 300 -25.94 -11.35 -6.88
CA ILE A 300 -27.38 -11.56 -6.68
C ILE A 300 -27.69 -12.62 -5.63
N ARG A 301 -26.80 -13.58 -5.39
CA ARG A 301 -26.99 -14.68 -4.42
C ARG A 301 -27.09 -14.13 -3.00
N LYS A 302 -26.56 -12.95 -2.72
CA LYS A 302 -26.63 -12.28 -1.43
C LYS A 302 -28.05 -11.88 -1.01
N ILE A 303 -29.01 -11.93 -1.92
CA ILE A 303 -30.41 -11.72 -1.58
C ILE A 303 -30.90 -12.67 -0.48
N ALA A 304 -30.38 -13.91 -0.45
CA ALA A 304 -30.74 -14.89 0.57
C ALA A 304 -30.37 -14.44 1.99
N GLU A 305 -29.30 -13.67 2.13
CA GLU A 305 -28.86 -13.08 3.40
C GLU A 305 -29.55 -11.76 3.69
N ILE A 306 -29.64 -10.88 2.69
CA ILE A 306 -30.14 -9.51 2.81
C ILE A 306 -31.63 -9.49 3.13
N LYS A 307 -32.43 -10.40 2.52
CA LYS A 307 -33.86 -10.47 2.74
C LYS A 307 -34.27 -10.72 4.19
N ASN A 308 -33.37 -11.22 5.03
CA ASN A 308 -33.65 -11.50 6.44
C ASN A 308 -33.21 -10.35 7.37
N ILE A 309 -32.66 -9.25 6.83
CA ILE A 309 -32.26 -8.09 7.61
C ILE A 309 -33.48 -7.20 7.85
N GLU A 310 -33.73 -6.83 9.09
CA GLU A 310 -34.89 -6.03 9.50
C GLU A 310 -34.65 -4.54 9.26
N LEU A 311 -34.73 -4.10 8.01
CA LEU A 311 -34.46 -2.72 7.57
C LEU A 311 -35.74 -1.95 7.22
N LEU A 312 -36.83 -2.64 6.96
CA LEU A 312 -38.07 -2.03 6.46
C LEU A 312 -38.96 -1.62 7.61
N LYS A 313 -39.48 -0.39 7.57
CA LYS A 313 -40.42 0.08 8.57
C LYS A 313 -41.84 -0.20 8.10
N ASN A 314 -42.59 -0.97 8.91
CA ASN A 314 -43.99 -1.24 8.65
C ASN A 314 -44.88 -0.05 9.08
N LEU A 315 -46.16 -0.13 8.80
CA LEU A 315 -47.12 0.95 9.16
C LEU A 315 -47.24 1.18 10.67
N ASN A 316 -46.90 0.18 11.48
CA ASN A 316 -46.91 0.30 12.93
C ASN A 316 -45.66 0.98 13.47
N GLY A 317 -44.68 1.28 12.60
CA GLY A 317 -43.38 1.85 12.97
C GLY A 317 -42.36 0.82 13.44
N GLU A 318 -42.61 -0.49 13.31
CA GLU A 318 -41.73 -1.56 13.64
C GLU A 318 -40.84 -1.92 12.44
N TYR A 319 -39.60 -2.36 12.70
CA TYR A 319 -38.72 -2.80 11.64
C TYR A 319 -38.91 -4.29 11.36
N VAL A 320 -39.09 -4.59 10.09
CA VAL A 320 -39.29 -5.95 9.59
C VAL A 320 -38.31 -6.29 8.48
N SER A 321 -38.08 -7.58 8.27
CA SER A 321 -37.25 -8.05 7.19
C SER A 321 -38.00 -8.07 5.86
N PHE A 322 -37.27 -7.91 4.76
CA PHE A 322 -37.81 -8.01 3.43
C PHE A 322 -38.50 -9.38 3.17
N ALA A 323 -38.00 -10.47 3.79
CA ALA A 323 -38.61 -11.79 3.68
C ALA A 323 -40.02 -11.84 4.25
N ASN A 324 -40.28 -11.01 5.27
CA ASN A 324 -41.57 -10.98 5.99
C ASN A 324 -42.45 -9.80 5.56
N ALA A 325 -41.93 -8.86 4.76
CA ALA A 325 -42.65 -7.72 4.28
C ALA A 325 -43.46 -8.05 3.02
N ILE A 326 -44.62 -7.44 2.91
CA ILE A 326 -45.48 -7.53 1.72
C ILE A 326 -45.60 -6.13 1.12
N GLU A 327 -45.32 -6.04 -0.18
CA GLU A 327 -45.53 -4.81 -0.93
C GLU A 327 -47.02 -4.45 -0.93
N ALA A 328 -47.39 -3.30 -0.35
CA ALA A 328 -48.68 -2.71 -0.55
C ALA A 328 -48.72 -2.08 -1.93
N ARG A 329 -49.22 -2.78 -2.94
CA ARG A 329 -49.61 -2.08 -4.15
C ARG A 329 -50.80 -1.21 -3.87
N PRO A 330 -50.80 0.05 -4.27
CA PRO A 330 -52.00 0.86 -4.26
C PRO A 330 -53.02 0.24 -5.20
N LEU A 331 -53.89 -0.55 -4.63
CA LEU A 331 -55.22 -0.77 -5.20
C LEU A 331 -55.95 0.54 -4.99
N ASP A 332 -56.06 1.34 -5.99
CA ASP A 332 -56.71 2.63 -5.95
C ASP A 332 -56.53 3.43 -4.65
N THR A 333 -55.73 4.50 -4.66
CA THR A 333 -55.32 5.26 -3.46
C THR A 333 -56.48 5.67 -2.55
N SER A 334 -57.63 5.82 -3.07
CA SER A 334 -58.86 6.18 -2.30
C SER A 334 -59.36 5.07 -1.39
N ILE A 335 -59.14 3.81 -1.75
CA ILE A 335 -59.52 2.66 -0.92
C ILE A 335 -58.40 2.35 0.08
N PHE A 336 -57.17 2.55 -0.32
CA PHE A 336 -55.98 2.23 0.49
C PHE A 336 -55.80 3.20 1.66
N ASP A 337 -56.03 4.48 1.47
CA ASP A 337 -56.00 5.48 2.56
C ASP A 337 -57.03 5.19 3.64
N ARG A 338 -58.17 4.64 3.27
CA ARG A 338 -59.23 4.20 4.23
C ARG A 338 -58.82 2.92 4.97
N PHE A 339 -58.12 1.98 4.31
CA PHE A 339 -57.67 0.74 4.91
C PHE A 339 -56.48 0.93 5.87
N VAL A 340 -55.54 1.78 5.50
CA VAL A 340 -54.34 2.07 6.29
C VAL A 340 -54.69 2.77 7.61
N VAL A 341 -55.71 3.57 7.64
CA VAL A 341 -56.18 4.30 8.84
C VAL A 341 -56.94 3.41 9.81
N HIS A 342 -57.44 2.28 9.37
CA HIS A 342 -58.35 1.41 10.15
C HIS A 342 -57.85 0.01 10.43
N ILE A 343 -56.56 -0.29 10.23
CA ILE A 343 -56.00 -1.57 10.64
C ILE A 343 -56.02 -1.66 12.17
N PRO A 344 -56.80 -2.57 12.76
CA PRO A 344 -56.90 -2.73 14.23
C PRO A 344 -55.53 -3.08 14.82
N GLN A 345 -55.27 -2.58 16.05
CA GLN A 345 -54.03 -2.87 16.77
C GLN A 345 -53.74 -4.37 16.96
N ASP A 346 -54.74 -5.20 16.87
CA ASP A 346 -54.66 -6.69 17.01
C ASP A 346 -53.97 -7.36 15.82
N LEU A 347 -53.77 -6.64 14.73
CA LEU A 347 -53.01 -7.10 13.57
C LEU A 347 -51.50 -6.78 13.65
N LYS A 348 -51.02 -6.43 14.81
CA LYS A 348 -49.60 -6.16 15.09
C LYS A 348 -48.65 -7.29 14.72
N GLY A 349 -49.06 -8.42 14.34
CA GLY A 349 -48.23 -9.53 13.84
C GLY A 349 -48.27 -9.68 12.32
N CYS A 350 -48.98 -8.83 11.61
CA CYS A 350 -48.97 -8.81 10.16
C CYS A 350 -47.93 -7.79 9.68
N ASP A 351 -46.76 -8.29 9.28
CA ASP A 351 -45.66 -7.53 8.69
C ASP A 351 -46.01 -6.89 7.33
N LEU A 352 -47.16 -6.25 7.26
CA LEU A 352 -47.93 -6.18 6.01
C LEU A 352 -47.73 -4.97 5.17
N VAL A 353 -47.23 -3.84 5.67
CA VAL A 353 -47.25 -2.63 4.83
C VAL A 353 -46.09 -1.71 5.17
N LEU A 354 -45.28 -1.46 4.17
CA LEU A 354 -44.24 -0.46 4.20
C LEU A 354 -44.83 0.92 4.05
N ASN A 355 -44.30 1.90 4.78
CA ASN A 355 -44.65 3.30 4.62
C ASN A 355 -43.51 4.02 3.87
N PRO A 356 -43.48 3.98 2.54
CA PRO A 356 -42.38 4.54 1.77
C PRO A 356 -42.53 6.06 1.70
N ASN A 357 -41.44 6.77 1.99
CA ASN A 357 -41.31 8.21 1.81
C ASN A 357 -40.35 8.55 0.68
N GLY A 358 -40.80 9.22 -0.35
CA GLY A 358 -39.96 9.81 -1.40
C GLY A 358 -39.09 8.80 -2.17
N ASN A 359 -37.76 8.94 -2.15
CA ASN A 359 -36.83 8.11 -2.90
C ASN A 359 -36.79 6.65 -2.44
N GLU A 360 -37.26 6.34 -1.25
CA GLU A 360 -37.38 4.96 -0.76
C GLU A 360 -38.37 4.16 -1.63
N VAL A 361 -39.43 4.81 -2.12
CA VAL A 361 -40.43 4.16 -2.97
C VAL A 361 -39.77 3.51 -4.19
N ASP A 362 -38.87 4.21 -4.84
CA ASP A 362 -38.21 3.71 -6.05
C ASP A 362 -37.30 2.53 -5.76
N PHE A 363 -36.60 2.56 -4.63
CA PHE A 363 -35.76 1.46 -4.21
C PHE A 363 -36.56 0.23 -3.81
N TRP A 364 -37.60 0.40 -2.99
CA TRP A 364 -38.45 -0.72 -2.55
C TRP A 364 -39.22 -1.32 -3.71
N ASN A 365 -39.74 -0.50 -4.62
CA ASN A 365 -40.37 -0.97 -5.86
C ASN A 365 -39.42 -1.76 -6.73
N TRP A 366 -38.15 -1.31 -6.86
CA TRP A 366 -37.12 -2.05 -7.57
C TRP A 366 -36.82 -3.39 -6.89
N LEU A 367 -36.65 -3.40 -5.56
CA LEU A 367 -36.32 -4.60 -4.79
C LEU A 367 -37.46 -5.63 -4.87
N PHE A 368 -38.69 -5.21 -4.65
CA PHE A 368 -39.85 -6.09 -4.74
C PHE A 368 -40.12 -6.58 -6.17
N LYS A 369 -39.98 -5.73 -7.17
CA LYS A 369 -40.16 -6.14 -8.57
C LYS A 369 -39.13 -7.12 -9.04
N LYS A 370 -37.92 -7.00 -8.56
CA LYS A 370 -36.79 -7.83 -9.03
C LYS A 370 -36.59 -9.09 -8.17
N HIS A 371 -36.87 -9.03 -6.88
CA HIS A 371 -36.51 -10.05 -5.91
C HIS A 371 -37.63 -10.41 -4.93
N GLY A 372 -38.70 -9.68 -4.94
CA GLY A 372 -39.83 -9.92 -4.05
C GLY A 372 -40.62 -11.15 -4.41
N ASN A 373 -41.30 -11.68 -3.42
CA ASN A 373 -42.44 -12.52 -3.69
C ASN A 373 -43.46 -11.60 -4.38
N SER A 374 -43.63 -11.80 -5.68
CA SER A 374 -44.74 -11.15 -6.37
C SER A 374 -46.02 -11.42 -5.56
N TRP A 375 -46.85 -10.41 -5.42
CA TRP A 375 -48.16 -10.58 -4.84
C TRP A 375 -48.74 -11.91 -5.33
N ASN A 376 -48.65 -12.92 -4.49
CA ASN A 376 -49.39 -14.12 -4.73
C ASN A 376 -50.83 -13.78 -4.32
N SER A 377 -51.68 -13.68 -5.33
CA SER A 377 -53.12 -13.41 -5.13
C SER A 377 -53.74 -14.36 -4.09
N THR A 378 -53.23 -15.58 -3.99
CA THR A 378 -53.69 -16.58 -3.02
C THR A 378 -53.32 -16.21 -1.58
N TYR A 379 -52.10 -15.77 -1.31
CA TYR A 379 -51.67 -15.37 0.03
C TYR A 379 -52.43 -14.12 0.51
N THR A 380 -52.65 -13.21 -0.40
CA THR A 380 -53.44 -11.99 -0.14
C THR A 380 -54.88 -12.33 0.15
N CYS A 381 -55.50 -13.18 -0.64
CA CYS A 381 -56.90 -13.61 -0.39
C CYS A 381 -57.05 -14.33 0.93
N GLU A 382 -56.13 -15.22 1.32
CA GLU A 382 -56.17 -15.92 2.60
C GLU A 382 -56.03 -14.97 3.79
N LYS A 383 -55.05 -14.03 3.75
CA LYS A 383 -54.88 -13.02 4.81
C LYS A 383 -56.05 -12.04 4.84
N TRP A 384 -56.53 -11.59 3.69
CA TRP A 384 -57.71 -10.74 3.63
C TRP A 384 -58.96 -11.43 4.12
N SER A 385 -59.11 -12.72 3.83
CA SER A 385 -60.23 -13.51 4.33
C SER A 385 -60.20 -13.66 5.87
N SER A 386 -58.98 -13.82 6.44
CA SER A 386 -58.83 -13.85 7.89
C SER A 386 -59.09 -12.51 8.57
N LEU A 387 -58.78 -11.43 7.91
CA LEU A 387 -59.08 -10.05 8.34
C LEU A 387 -60.58 -9.73 8.28
N ILE A 388 -61.23 -10.11 7.20
CA ILE A 388 -62.67 -9.86 6.99
C ILE A 388 -63.53 -10.71 7.91
N SER A 389 -63.05 -11.83 8.39
CA SER A 389 -63.76 -12.70 9.35
C SER A 389 -63.68 -12.22 10.80
N ASN A 390 -62.96 -11.17 11.12
CA ASN A 390 -62.79 -10.66 12.48
C ASN A 390 -63.95 -9.68 12.81
N ASP A 391 -64.62 -9.90 13.90
CA ASP A 391 -65.80 -9.09 14.32
C ASP A 391 -65.48 -7.61 14.55
N ASP A 392 -64.24 -7.26 14.80
CA ASP A 392 -63.76 -5.88 14.96
C ASP A 392 -63.86 -5.04 13.68
N TRP A 393 -63.80 -5.68 12.51
CA TRP A 393 -64.03 -5.01 11.23
C TRP A 393 -65.46 -4.56 11.04
N ARG A 394 -66.38 -5.36 11.56
CA ARG A 394 -67.81 -4.98 11.55
C ARG A 394 -68.12 -3.80 12.44
N LYS A 395 -67.36 -3.61 13.52
CA LYS A 395 -67.49 -2.49 14.44
C LYS A 395 -66.89 -1.16 13.92
N SER A 396 -65.95 -1.24 12.98
CA SER A 396 -65.25 -0.07 12.42
C SER A 396 -66.07 0.75 11.40
N GLY A 397 -67.32 0.37 11.10
CA GLY A 397 -68.22 1.16 10.26
C GLY A 397 -68.03 1.02 8.75
N ILE A 398 -67.21 0.10 8.28
CA ILE A 398 -67.07 -0.19 6.86
C ILE A 398 -68.25 -1.05 6.42
N LYS A 399 -69.34 -0.39 5.95
CA LYS A 399 -70.61 -1.05 5.62
C LYS A 399 -70.65 -1.74 4.26
N ASP A 400 -69.74 -1.50 3.35
CA ASP A 400 -69.86 -1.99 1.98
C ASP A 400 -68.52 -2.49 1.42
N LEU A 401 -68.13 -3.70 1.80
CA LEU A 401 -67.34 -4.59 0.93
C LEU A 401 -68.31 -5.60 0.32
N LYS A 402 -69.13 -5.13 -0.61
CA LYS A 402 -69.80 -6.00 -1.54
C LYS A 402 -68.97 -6.08 -2.82
N THR A 403 -68.41 -7.31 -3.02
CA THR A 403 -67.74 -7.88 -4.21
C THR A 403 -66.40 -7.38 -4.52
#